data_96cd3d130bb9948d62a72f668d68c9ac
#
_entry.id   96cd3d130bb9948d62a72f668d68c9ac
#
_cell.length_a   1.000
_cell.length_b   1.000
_cell.length_c   1.000
_cell.angle_alpha   90.00
_cell.angle_beta   90.00
_cell.angle_gamma   90.00
#
_symmetry.space_group_name_H-M   'P 1'
#
loop_
_entity.id
_entity.type
_entity.pdbx_description
1 polymer ?
#
loop_
_entity_poly.entity_id
_entity_poly.type
_entity_poly.pdbx_seq_one_letter_code
_entity_poly.pdbx_strand_id
1 'polypeptide(L)'
;MRDRVSPMRLGVDFGTTTTAIAIVDRGNYPIVSFVNNREDTVDFIPSILALDGDHLVYGFDAEDAAREGAPHLRSFKRLLSDPSVTDTSTLRLGNHSISVLDALTGFLTYVARTVRTNSSVASVPASEKLEALVGIPAHAWSAQRFLTLE
;
A
#
# COMPACT_ATOMS: atom_id res chain seq x y z
N MET A 1 -19.90 8.34 -31.26
CA MET A 1 -19.25 9.15 -30.22
C MET A 1 -18.99 8.19 -29.07
N ARG A 2 -17.74 7.76 -28.86
CA ARG A 2 -17.43 6.85 -27.73
C ARG A 2 -17.43 7.72 -26.49
N ASP A 3 -18.38 7.52 -25.58
CA ASP A 3 -18.34 8.13 -24.26
C ASP A 3 -16.98 7.79 -23.64
N ARG A 4 -16.16 8.82 -23.41
CA ARG A 4 -14.94 8.67 -22.61
C ARG A 4 -15.42 8.40 -21.17
N VAL A 5 -15.48 7.12 -20.81
CA VAL A 5 -15.66 6.76 -19.42
C VAL A 5 -14.46 7.38 -18.67
N SER A 6 -14.76 8.36 -17.83
CA SER A 6 -13.72 8.98 -17.00
C SER A 6 -13.14 7.92 -16.08
N PRO A 7 -11.81 7.85 -15.92
CA PRO A 7 -11.20 6.86 -15.06
C PRO A 7 -11.73 7.02 -13.63
N MET A 8 -11.92 5.90 -12.93
CA MET A 8 -12.21 5.94 -11.50
C MET A 8 -11.00 6.47 -10.76
N ARG A 9 -11.21 7.48 -9.92
CA ARG A 9 -10.15 8.10 -9.13
C ARG A 9 -10.20 7.62 -7.69
N LEU A 10 -9.04 7.29 -7.16
CA LEU A 10 -8.84 6.82 -5.79
C LEU A 10 -7.93 7.78 -5.06
N GLY A 11 -8.30 8.16 -3.83
CA GLY A 11 -7.40 8.80 -2.88
C GLY A 11 -6.80 7.73 -1.98
N VAL A 12 -5.48 7.67 -1.88
CA VAL A 12 -4.76 6.69 -1.04
C VAL A 12 -4.10 7.43 0.12
N ASP A 13 -4.56 7.17 1.32
CA ASP A 13 -3.90 7.59 2.55
C ASP A 13 -2.95 6.48 3.00
N PHE A 14 -1.70 6.57 2.56
CA PHE A 14 -0.64 5.69 2.98
C PHE A 14 -0.19 6.06 4.40
N GLY A 15 -0.81 5.45 5.39
CA GLY A 15 -0.50 5.67 6.80
C GLY A 15 0.67 4.82 7.32
N THR A 16 1.16 5.14 8.52
CA THR A 16 2.23 4.37 9.18
C THR A 16 1.77 3.01 9.69
N THR A 17 0.51 2.91 10.11
CA THR A 17 -0.07 1.69 10.67
C THR A 17 -1.02 1.01 9.69
N THR A 18 -1.82 1.80 9.01
CA THR A 18 -2.83 1.36 8.06
C THR A 18 -2.83 2.25 6.83
N THR A 19 -3.21 1.67 5.70
CA THR A 19 -3.45 2.38 4.44
C THR A 19 -4.94 2.34 4.14
N ALA A 20 -5.58 3.51 4.06
CA ALA A 20 -6.98 3.65 3.69
C ALA A 20 -7.12 4.19 2.26
N ILE A 21 -8.19 3.79 1.59
CA ILE A 21 -8.48 4.23 0.22
C ILE A 21 -9.91 4.74 0.13
N ALA A 22 -10.11 5.85 -0.53
CA ALA A 22 -11.43 6.41 -0.83
C ALA A 22 -11.62 6.56 -2.33
N ILE A 23 -12.86 6.36 -2.79
CA ILE A 23 -13.25 6.69 -4.16
C ILE A 23 -13.51 8.20 -4.22
N VAL A 24 -13.03 8.86 -5.28
CA VAL A 24 -13.35 10.26 -5.55
C VAL A 24 -14.56 10.29 -6.49
N ASP A 25 -15.75 10.51 -5.93
CA ASP A 25 -17.01 10.55 -6.69
C ASP A 25 -17.79 11.84 -6.41
N ARG A 26 -17.68 12.81 -7.32
CA ARG A 26 -18.51 14.04 -7.37
C ARG A 26 -18.63 14.79 -6.03
N GLY A 27 -17.54 14.82 -5.26
CA GLY A 27 -17.51 15.48 -3.94
C GLY A 27 -17.88 14.55 -2.77
N ASN A 28 -18.22 13.29 -3.04
CA ASN A 28 -18.29 12.23 -2.06
C ASN A 28 -16.99 11.42 -2.08
N TYR A 29 -16.63 10.87 -0.93
CA TYR A 29 -15.40 10.11 -0.75
C TYR A 29 -15.68 8.81 -0.01
N PRO A 30 -16.48 7.88 -0.58
CA PRO A 30 -16.77 6.62 0.08
C PRO A 30 -15.48 5.82 0.27
N ILE A 31 -15.31 5.28 1.47
CA ILE A 31 -14.15 4.44 1.79
C ILE A 31 -14.28 3.10 1.07
N VAL A 32 -13.18 2.65 0.50
CA VAL A 32 -13.06 1.31 -0.10
C VAL A 32 -12.91 0.30 1.03
N SER A 33 -13.80 -0.67 1.08
CA SER A 33 -13.68 -1.80 2.00
C SER A 33 -12.97 -2.98 1.32
N PHE A 34 -12.31 -3.79 2.13
CA PHE A 34 -11.53 -4.94 1.72
C PHE A 34 -12.00 -6.19 2.45
N VAL A 35 -11.78 -7.34 1.85
CA VAL A 35 -11.96 -8.63 2.52
C VAL A 35 -10.57 -9.15 2.91
N ASN A 36 -10.34 -9.33 4.21
CA ASN A 36 -9.09 -9.87 4.71
C ASN A 36 -9.01 -11.40 4.58
N ASN A 37 -7.89 -12.01 4.96
CA ASN A 37 -7.69 -13.46 4.85
C ASN A 37 -8.57 -14.29 5.81
N ARG A 38 -9.35 -13.64 6.70
CA ARG A 38 -10.31 -14.27 7.61
C ARG A 38 -11.76 -14.04 7.17
N GLU A 39 -11.94 -13.55 5.95
CA GLU A 39 -13.24 -13.19 5.39
C GLU A 39 -13.95 -12.03 6.11
N ASP A 40 -13.25 -11.26 6.96
CA ASP A 40 -13.79 -10.06 7.56
C ASP A 40 -13.72 -8.88 6.59
N THR A 41 -14.76 -8.04 6.61
CA THR A 41 -14.74 -6.77 5.88
C THR A 41 -14.12 -5.68 6.74
N VAL A 42 -13.09 -5.02 6.21
CA VAL A 42 -12.34 -3.96 6.87
C VAL A 42 -12.14 -2.77 5.92
N ASP A 43 -11.93 -1.57 6.48
CA ASP A 43 -11.82 -0.32 5.72
C ASP A 43 -10.36 0.13 5.51
N PHE A 44 -9.42 -0.77 5.68
CA PHE A 44 -8.00 -0.49 5.54
C PHE A 44 -7.19 -1.73 5.19
N ILE A 45 -5.98 -1.50 4.67
CA ILE A 45 -4.93 -2.52 4.52
C ILE A 45 -3.86 -2.24 5.59
N PRO A 46 -3.40 -3.26 6.36
CA PRO A 46 -2.30 -3.07 7.30
C PRO A 46 -1.01 -2.62 6.60
N SER A 47 -0.37 -1.54 7.09
CA SER A 47 0.92 -1.08 6.57
C SER A 47 2.07 -1.86 7.22
N ILE A 48 2.17 -3.13 6.86
CA ILE A 48 3.14 -4.09 7.37
C ILE A 48 3.78 -4.88 6.23
N LEU A 49 5.03 -5.26 6.41
CA LEU A 49 5.72 -6.25 5.59
C LEU A 49 6.32 -7.33 6.48
N ALA A 50 6.44 -8.55 5.98
CA ALA A 50 7.00 -9.68 6.69
C ALA A 50 7.80 -10.57 5.74
N LEU A 51 8.65 -11.42 6.32
CA LEU A 51 9.41 -12.41 5.60
C LEU A 51 8.79 -13.79 5.90
N ASP A 52 8.04 -14.31 4.95
CA ASP A 52 7.47 -15.65 5.02
C ASP A 52 8.38 -16.63 4.28
N GLY A 53 9.17 -17.41 5.05
CA GLY A 53 10.29 -18.14 4.51
C GLY A 53 11.32 -17.18 3.90
N ASP A 54 11.55 -17.30 2.58
CA ASP A 54 12.44 -16.41 1.81
C ASP A 54 11.67 -15.38 0.98
N HIS A 55 10.35 -15.30 1.16
CA HIS A 55 9.48 -14.41 0.39
C HIS A 55 9.01 -13.21 1.19
N LEU A 56 9.12 -12.03 0.59
CA LEU A 56 8.58 -10.82 1.16
C LEU A 56 7.07 -10.74 0.87
N VAL A 57 6.29 -10.63 1.93
CA VAL A 57 4.83 -10.51 1.88
C VAL A 57 4.37 -9.20 2.53
N TYR A 58 3.16 -8.75 2.21
CA TYR A 58 2.67 -7.42 2.57
C TYR A 58 1.22 -7.47 3.05
N GLY A 59 0.79 -6.43 3.77
CA GLY A 59 -0.60 -6.23 4.14
C GLY A 59 -1.18 -7.37 4.96
N PHE A 60 -2.30 -7.93 4.54
CA PHE A 60 -2.98 -9.02 5.27
C PHE A 60 -2.13 -10.29 5.35
N ASP A 61 -1.40 -10.64 4.28
CA ASP A 61 -0.53 -11.81 4.26
C ASP A 61 0.64 -11.63 5.25
N ALA A 62 1.21 -10.43 5.31
CA ALA A 62 2.26 -10.10 6.27
C ALA A 62 1.76 -10.08 7.72
N GLU A 63 0.51 -9.66 7.93
CA GLU A 63 -0.09 -9.68 9.25
C GLU A 63 -0.29 -11.11 9.77
N ASP A 64 -0.68 -12.03 8.91
CA ASP A 64 -0.83 -13.44 9.27
C ASP A 64 0.54 -14.09 9.50
N ALA A 65 1.51 -13.88 8.62
CA ALA A 65 2.89 -14.36 8.82
C ALA A 65 3.51 -13.83 10.13
N ALA A 66 3.28 -12.56 10.46
CA ALA A 66 3.75 -11.97 11.72
C ALA A 66 3.11 -12.62 12.96
N ARG A 67 1.84 -13.03 12.90
CA ARG A 67 1.16 -13.78 13.98
C ARG A 67 1.75 -15.17 14.17
N GLU A 68 2.25 -15.77 13.10
CA GLU A 68 2.94 -17.07 13.13
C GLU A 68 4.42 -16.93 13.55
N GLY A 69 4.90 -15.71 13.83
CA GLY A 69 6.23 -15.44 14.33
C GLY A 69 7.27 -15.08 13.27
N ALA A 70 6.84 -14.84 12.03
CA ALA A 70 7.74 -14.40 10.97
C ALA A 70 8.39 -13.05 11.29
N PRO A 71 9.66 -12.82 10.91
CA PRO A 71 10.29 -11.51 10.97
C PRO A 71 9.43 -10.50 10.19
N HIS A 72 9.08 -9.39 10.83
CA HIS A 72 8.20 -8.39 10.22
C HIS A 72 8.58 -6.97 10.62
N LEU A 73 8.15 -6.01 9.84
CA LEU A 73 8.31 -4.58 10.11
C LEU A 73 6.96 -3.87 9.95
N ARG A 74 6.50 -3.27 11.04
CA ARG A 74 5.37 -2.34 11.06
C ARG A 74 5.88 -0.92 10.91
N SER A 75 5.01 -0.04 10.44
CA SER A 75 5.32 1.39 10.37
C SER A 75 6.56 1.73 9.53
N PHE A 76 6.88 0.90 8.53
CA PHE A 76 8.05 1.12 7.68
C PHE A 76 8.01 2.46 6.92
N LYS A 77 6.83 3.09 6.76
CA LYS A 77 6.71 4.45 6.27
C LYS A 77 7.53 5.46 7.10
N ARG A 78 7.74 5.21 8.40
CA ARG A 78 8.56 6.08 9.24
C ARG A 78 10.01 6.18 8.77
N LEU A 79 10.52 5.15 8.08
CA LEU A 79 11.84 5.20 7.47
C LEU A 79 11.95 6.34 6.44
N LEU A 80 10.86 6.66 5.78
CA LEU A 80 10.80 7.76 4.81
C LEU A 80 10.88 9.14 5.46
N SER A 81 10.67 9.24 6.76
CA SER A 81 10.82 10.47 7.53
C SER A 81 12.25 10.72 7.99
N ASP A 82 13.14 9.74 7.83
CA ASP A 82 14.56 9.90 8.13
C ASP A 82 15.27 10.55 6.93
N PRO A 83 15.87 11.74 7.11
CA PRO A 83 16.53 12.44 6.01
C PRO A 83 17.77 11.73 5.47
N SER A 84 18.29 10.73 6.19
CA SER A 84 19.41 9.91 5.74
C SER A 84 19.02 8.77 4.79
N VAL A 85 17.72 8.45 4.69
CA VAL A 85 17.22 7.41 3.80
C VAL A 85 17.21 7.90 2.36
N THR A 86 17.79 7.10 1.47
CA THR A 86 17.87 7.32 0.02
C THR A 86 17.29 6.14 -0.74
N ASP A 87 17.23 6.23 -2.05
CA ASP A 87 16.83 5.15 -2.96
C ASP A 87 17.71 3.89 -2.85
N THR A 88 18.97 4.05 -2.41
CA THR A 88 19.91 2.95 -2.20
C THR A 88 19.91 2.40 -0.77
N SER A 89 19.13 2.99 0.12
CA SER A 89 19.06 2.56 1.52
C SER A 89 18.43 1.17 1.64
N THR A 90 18.91 0.41 2.63
CA THR A 90 18.41 -0.93 2.93
C THR A 90 17.91 -1.01 4.37
N LEU A 91 16.97 -1.90 4.61
CA LEU A 91 16.49 -2.29 5.93
C LEU A 91 16.80 -3.77 6.18
N ARG A 92 16.95 -4.15 7.44
CA ARG A 92 17.11 -5.55 7.82
C ARG A 92 15.79 -6.13 8.29
N LEU A 93 15.45 -7.30 7.76
CA LEU A 93 14.31 -8.10 8.17
C LEU A 93 14.77 -9.53 8.38
N GLY A 94 14.83 -9.97 9.63
CA GLY A 94 15.51 -11.23 9.98
C GLY A 94 16.97 -11.22 9.51
N ASN A 95 17.33 -12.18 8.70
CA ASN A 95 18.68 -12.30 8.11
C ASN A 95 18.81 -11.65 6.72
N HIS A 96 17.73 -11.09 6.18
CA HIS A 96 17.70 -10.48 4.87
C HIS A 96 17.94 -8.97 4.93
N SER A 97 18.61 -8.45 3.92
CA SER A 97 18.74 -7.02 3.65
C SER A 97 17.84 -6.68 2.46
N ILE A 98 16.92 -5.76 2.65
CA ILE A 98 15.88 -5.41 1.68
C ILE A 98 16.04 -3.95 1.31
N SER A 99 16.02 -3.62 0.02
CA SER A 99 15.98 -2.24 -0.45
C SER A 99 14.71 -1.55 0.08
N VAL A 100 14.84 -0.33 0.59
CA VAL A 100 13.68 0.49 1.00
C VAL A 100 12.76 0.74 -0.17
N LEU A 101 13.32 0.99 -1.36
CA LEU A 101 12.54 1.19 -2.58
C LEU A 101 11.76 -0.07 -2.96
N ASP A 102 12.38 -1.26 -2.90
CA ASP A 102 11.69 -2.53 -3.18
C ASP A 102 10.57 -2.81 -2.17
N ALA A 103 10.80 -2.51 -0.90
CA ALA A 103 9.79 -2.66 0.15
C ALA A 103 8.56 -1.77 -0.11
N LEU A 104 8.77 -0.51 -0.50
CA LEU A 104 7.70 0.43 -0.84
C LEU A 104 6.97 0.03 -2.12
N THR A 105 7.72 -0.25 -3.18
CA THR A 105 7.15 -0.67 -4.48
C THR A 105 6.34 -1.95 -4.32
N GLY A 106 6.87 -2.93 -3.57
CA GLY A 106 6.17 -4.17 -3.29
C GLY A 106 4.88 -3.94 -2.50
N PHE A 107 4.90 -3.08 -1.49
CA PHE A 107 3.70 -2.75 -0.72
C PHE A 107 2.65 -2.04 -1.58
N LEU A 108 3.03 -1.03 -2.36
CA LEU A 108 2.09 -0.31 -3.23
C LEU A 108 1.52 -1.22 -4.33
N THR A 109 2.34 -2.13 -4.86
CA THR A 109 1.89 -3.16 -5.80
C THR A 109 0.88 -4.11 -5.15
N TYR A 110 1.12 -4.54 -3.90
CA TYR A 110 0.18 -5.32 -3.11
C TYR A 110 -1.15 -4.57 -2.93
N VAL A 111 -1.11 -3.30 -2.56
CA VAL A 111 -2.30 -2.44 -2.39
C VAL A 111 -3.07 -2.37 -3.71
N ALA A 112 -2.41 -2.06 -4.83
CA ALA A 112 -3.05 -1.96 -6.15
C ALA A 112 -3.73 -3.27 -6.56
N ARG A 113 -3.07 -4.42 -6.32
CA ARG A 113 -3.65 -5.74 -6.57
C ARG A 113 -4.86 -6.01 -5.67
N THR A 114 -4.76 -5.74 -4.37
CA THR A 114 -5.83 -5.98 -3.40
C THR A 114 -7.07 -5.14 -3.72
N VAL A 115 -6.89 -3.89 -4.15
CA VAL A 115 -8.00 -3.05 -4.66
C VAL A 115 -8.72 -3.74 -5.82
N ARG A 116 -7.99 -4.36 -6.72
CA ARG A 116 -8.55 -5.02 -7.92
C ARG A 116 -9.19 -6.37 -7.66
N THR A 117 -8.79 -7.06 -6.60
CA THR A 117 -9.19 -8.46 -6.36
C THR A 117 -10.08 -8.67 -5.15
N ASN A 118 -9.85 -7.91 -4.06
CA ASN A 118 -10.43 -8.19 -2.75
C ASN A 118 -11.05 -6.94 -2.10
N SER A 119 -11.65 -6.05 -2.89
CA SER A 119 -12.25 -4.83 -2.38
C SER A 119 -13.66 -4.59 -2.92
N SER A 120 -14.35 -3.61 -2.35
CA SER A 120 -15.67 -3.15 -2.80
C SER A 120 -15.68 -2.64 -4.25
N VAL A 121 -14.52 -2.36 -4.84
CA VAL A 121 -14.37 -1.94 -6.25
C VAL A 121 -13.76 -3.04 -7.14
N ALA A 122 -13.63 -4.26 -6.64
CA ALA A 122 -13.09 -5.39 -7.41
C ALA A 122 -13.93 -5.75 -8.66
N SER A 123 -15.23 -5.42 -8.65
CA SER A 123 -16.13 -5.64 -9.79
C SER A 123 -15.93 -4.66 -10.95
N VAL A 124 -15.13 -3.60 -10.75
CA VAL A 124 -14.80 -2.65 -11.82
C VAL A 124 -14.00 -3.37 -12.91
N PRO A 125 -14.42 -3.31 -14.19
CA PRO A 125 -13.74 -4.03 -15.26
C PRO A 125 -12.24 -3.74 -15.31
N ALA A 126 -11.42 -4.75 -15.61
CA ALA A 126 -9.97 -4.59 -15.72
C ALA A 126 -9.56 -3.60 -16.84
N SER A 127 -10.45 -3.41 -17.83
CA SER A 127 -10.28 -2.43 -18.92
C SER A 127 -10.48 -0.98 -18.45
N GLU A 128 -11.13 -0.76 -17.31
CA GLU A 128 -11.30 0.56 -16.74
C GLU A 128 -10.05 0.98 -15.98
N LYS A 129 -9.51 2.13 -16.36
CA LYS A 129 -8.33 2.70 -15.73
C LYS A 129 -8.67 3.19 -14.32
N LEU A 130 -7.90 2.75 -13.33
CA LEU A 130 -7.89 3.34 -12.00
C LEU A 130 -6.76 4.37 -11.92
N GLU A 131 -7.06 5.56 -11.47
CA GLU A 131 -6.08 6.60 -11.17
C GLU A 131 -6.00 6.76 -9.65
N ALA A 132 -4.79 6.64 -9.09
CA ALA A 132 -4.56 6.80 -7.67
C ALA A 132 -3.79 8.10 -7.38
N LEU A 133 -4.27 8.83 -6.37
CA LEU A 133 -3.58 9.96 -5.76
C LEU A 133 -3.09 9.52 -4.39
N VAL A 134 -1.77 9.39 -4.24
CA VAL A 134 -1.16 9.00 -2.96
C VAL A 134 -0.86 10.24 -2.14
N GLY A 135 -1.40 10.30 -0.93
CA GLY A 135 -1.13 11.38 0.01
C GLY A 135 0.31 11.34 0.51
N ILE A 136 1.04 12.44 0.34
CA ILE A 136 2.38 12.65 0.89
C ILE A 136 2.26 13.58 2.09
N PRO A 137 2.91 13.29 3.25
CA PRO A 137 2.91 14.19 4.38
C PRO A 137 3.36 15.60 4.02
N ALA A 138 2.72 16.63 4.60
CA ALA A 138 3.02 18.03 4.29
C ALA A 138 4.49 18.40 4.55
N HIS A 139 5.13 17.74 5.49
CA HIS A 139 6.53 17.92 5.88
C HIS A 139 7.45 16.79 5.36
N ALA A 140 7.06 16.13 4.26
CA ALA A 140 7.90 15.09 3.67
C ALA A 140 9.23 15.65 3.17
N TRP A 141 10.34 14.99 3.54
CA TRP A 141 11.66 15.25 3.00
C TRP A 141 11.73 14.93 1.50
N SER A 142 12.70 15.49 0.81
CA SER A 142 12.86 15.26 -0.64
C SER A 142 12.96 13.77 -0.99
N ALA A 143 13.70 12.99 -0.19
CA ALA A 143 13.80 11.53 -0.35
C ALA A 143 12.45 10.82 -0.19
N GLN A 144 11.65 11.21 0.81
CA GLN A 144 10.32 10.65 1.01
C GLN A 144 9.39 10.93 -0.18
N ARG A 145 9.42 12.14 -0.73
CA ARG A 145 8.64 12.50 -1.92
C ARG A 145 9.07 11.69 -3.13
N PHE A 146 10.39 11.59 -3.35
CA PHE A 146 10.94 10.81 -4.45
C PHE A 146 10.51 9.35 -4.38
N LEU A 147 10.73 8.67 -3.24
CA LEU A 147 10.39 7.27 -3.04
C LEU A 147 8.88 6.97 -3.11
N THR A 148 8.02 7.96 -2.89
CA THR A 148 6.57 7.79 -3.01
C THR A 148 6.08 7.96 -4.45
N LEU A 149 6.85 8.66 -5.30
CA LEU A 149 6.50 8.93 -6.69
C LEU A 149 7.04 7.88 -7.68
N GLU A 150 8.08 7.12 -7.29
CA GLU A 150 8.64 6.00 -8.05
C GLU A 150 7.72 4.75 -7.96
#